data_667ed94fe896a9369798220e05c8dd94
#
_entry.id   667ed94fe896a9369798220e05c8dd94
#
_cell.length_a   1.000
_cell.length_b   1.000
_cell.length_c   1.000
_cell.angle_alpha   90.00
_cell.angle_beta   90.00
_cell.angle_gamma   90.00
#
_symmetry.space_group_name_H-M   'P 1'
#
loop_
_entity.id
_entity.type
_entity.pdbx_description
1 polymer ?
#
loop_
_entity_poly.entity_id
_entity_poly.type
_entity_poly.pdbx_seq_one_letter_code
_entity_poly.pdbx_strand_id
1 'polypeptide(L)'
;PDILNVAKQLTNGAVPMGAVICNSKIYDTFMENAGPHYMIEFPHGYTYSGHPLACAAGLATLKLLKRENVFEKVKEMAPILEEKVHGLQGSRHIQDIRNYGSAAGITLKSYDGEPAKRPYEAAMKCWEKGFYVRYGGDTLQLGLPFSSTDSEIDSIVNAIGESLSEID
;
A
#
# COMPACT_ATOMS: atom_id res chain seq x y z
N PRO A 1 17.51 3.14 -5.98
CA PRO A 1 17.31 4.56 -5.63
C PRO A 1 18.42 5.05 -4.71
N ASP A 2 18.74 6.33 -4.78
CA ASP A 2 19.75 6.95 -3.91
C ASP A 2 19.18 7.29 -2.54
N ILE A 3 17.89 7.60 -2.51
CA ILE A 3 17.13 7.89 -1.28
C ILE A 3 15.82 7.09 -1.32
N LEU A 4 15.49 6.44 -0.21
CA LEU A 4 14.26 5.68 -0.03
C LEU A 4 13.53 6.14 1.23
N ASN A 5 12.31 6.61 1.06
CA ASN A 5 11.41 6.93 2.17
C ASN A 5 10.53 5.74 2.51
N VAL A 6 10.52 5.32 3.76
CA VAL A 6 9.71 4.19 4.25
C VAL A 6 8.91 4.57 5.49
N ALA A 7 7.71 3.99 5.60
CA ALA A 7 6.81 4.21 6.74
C ALA A 7 5.79 3.07 6.84
N LYS A 8 4.80 3.19 7.68
CA LYS A 8 3.63 2.30 7.81
C LYS A 8 3.99 0.83 8.03
N GLN A 9 4.23 0.07 6.96
CA GLN A 9 4.64 -1.33 7.02
C GLN A 9 5.98 -1.54 7.77
N LEU A 10 6.80 -0.50 7.91
CA LEU A 10 8.06 -0.57 8.67
C LEU A 10 7.88 -1.10 10.09
N THR A 11 6.74 -0.80 10.72
CA THR A 11 6.37 -1.30 12.06
C THR A 11 5.08 -2.10 12.03
N ASN A 12 4.60 -2.50 10.85
CA ASN A 12 3.30 -3.16 10.66
C ASN A 12 2.12 -2.39 11.32
N GLY A 13 2.22 -1.06 11.37
CA GLY A 13 1.21 -0.19 11.98
C GLY A 13 1.16 -0.21 13.52
N ALA A 14 1.99 -0.99 14.20
CA ALA A 14 1.97 -1.13 15.66
C ALA A 14 2.46 0.13 16.38
N VAL A 15 3.43 0.84 15.81
CA VAL A 15 3.98 2.09 16.36
C VAL A 15 4.24 3.06 15.21
N PRO A 16 3.88 4.35 15.34
CA PRO A 16 4.22 5.36 14.35
C PRO A 16 5.74 5.44 14.14
N MET A 17 6.19 5.22 12.90
CA MET A 17 7.59 5.32 12.51
C MET A 17 7.71 5.58 11.02
N GLY A 18 8.67 6.41 10.66
CA GLY A 18 9.14 6.58 9.29
C GLY A 18 10.66 6.64 9.28
N ALA A 19 11.26 6.35 8.15
CA ALA A 19 12.70 6.46 7.96
C ALA A 19 13.03 6.96 6.56
N VAL A 20 14.15 7.63 6.46
CA VAL A 20 14.82 7.99 5.20
C VAL A 20 16.11 7.19 5.14
N ILE A 21 16.26 6.38 4.12
CA ILE A 21 17.45 5.55 3.89
C ILE A 21 18.18 6.14 2.70
N CYS A 22 19.45 6.46 2.87
CA CYS A 22 20.30 6.96 1.79
C CYS A 22 21.43 5.96 1.47
N ASN A 23 21.95 6.04 0.25
CA ASN A 23 23.12 5.25 -0.13
C ASN A 23 24.41 5.83 0.49
N SER A 24 25.49 5.02 0.45
CA SER A 24 26.78 5.39 1.04
C SER A 24 27.33 6.69 0.46
N LYS A 25 27.15 6.95 -0.84
CA LYS A 25 27.66 8.19 -1.46
C LYS A 25 27.10 9.45 -0.82
N ILE A 26 25.82 9.45 -0.49
CA ILE A 26 25.18 10.58 0.20
C ILE A 26 25.70 10.68 1.63
N TYR A 27 25.75 9.56 2.35
CA TYR A 27 26.29 9.51 3.71
C TYR A 27 27.74 10.01 3.76
N ASP A 28 28.62 9.47 2.91
CA ASP A 28 30.04 9.81 2.88
C ASP A 28 30.24 11.31 2.55
N THR A 29 29.39 11.87 1.67
CA THR A 29 29.44 13.31 1.36
C THR A 29 29.21 14.18 2.60
N PHE A 30 28.27 13.81 3.48
CA PHE A 30 28.08 14.54 4.74
C PHE A 30 29.25 14.35 5.70
N MET A 31 29.78 13.14 5.80
CA MET A 31 30.90 12.83 6.68
C MET A 31 32.21 13.56 6.25
N GLU A 32 32.46 13.59 4.94
CA GLU A 32 33.67 14.23 4.37
C GLU A 32 33.60 15.76 4.39
N ASN A 33 32.38 16.33 4.34
CA ASN A 33 32.18 17.80 4.34
C ASN A 33 31.59 18.30 5.67
N ALA A 34 31.77 17.55 6.75
CA ALA A 34 31.36 17.95 8.08
C ALA A 34 32.00 19.27 8.52
N GLY A 35 31.36 19.95 9.45
CA GLY A 35 31.91 21.12 10.12
C GLY A 35 33.10 20.74 11.01
N PRO A 36 33.57 21.68 11.89
CA PRO A 36 34.62 21.38 12.86
C PRO A 36 34.33 20.11 13.66
N HIS A 37 35.37 19.39 14.08
CA HIS A 37 35.29 18.08 14.75
C HIS A 37 34.43 18.03 16.03
N TYR A 38 34.04 19.17 16.57
CA TYR A 38 33.13 19.28 17.71
C TYR A 38 31.65 19.47 17.32
N MET A 39 31.34 19.49 16.03
CA MET A 39 29.97 19.58 15.50
C MET A 39 29.53 18.23 14.92
N ILE A 40 28.24 17.97 14.98
CA ILE A 40 27.66 16.82 14.30
C ILE A 40 27.63 17.07 12.80
N GLU A 41 27.82 16.01 12.01
CA GLU A 41 27.97 16.03 10.56
C GLU A 41 26.70 16.47 9.86
N PHE A 42 25.55 16.06 10.41
CA PHE A 42 24.23 16.41 9.89
C PHE A 42 23.28 16.75 11.04
N PRO A 43 23.16 18.04 11.42
CA PRO A 43 22.36 18.46 12.57
C PRO A 43 20.85 18.47 12.25
N HIS A 44 20.32 17.32 11.90
CA HIS A 44 18.90 17.11 11.60
C HIS A 44 18.35 15.89 12.32
N GLY A 45 17.15 16.05 12.90
CA GLY A 45 16.39 14.99 13.53
C GLY A 45 15.17 15.55 14.23
N TYR A 46 14.20 14.72 14.44
CA TYR A 46 13.02 15.03 15.25
C TYR A 46 13.23 14.55 16.67
N THR A 47 12.47 15.10 17.63
CA THR A 47 12.58 14.75 19.06
C THR A 47 12.45 13.24 19.31
N TYR A 48 11.61 12.55 18.53
CA TYR A 48 11.41 11.11 18.64
C TYR A 48 12.22 10.28 17.64
N SER A 49 13.22 10.86 16.95
CA SER A 49 14.14 10.08 16.10
C SER A 49 14.86 9.04 16.95
N GLY A 50 14.93 7.79 16.44
CA GLY A 50 15.56 6.68 17.16
C GLY A 50 14.79 6.20 18.40
N HIS A 51 13.48 6.48 18.51
CA HIS A 51 12.66 6.05 19.65
C HIS A 51 12.77 4.53 19.86
N PRO A 52 13.20 4.07 21.05
CA PRO A 52 13.53 2.66 21.29
C PRO A 52 12.37 1.69 20.99
N LEU A 53 11.15 2.06 21.37
CA LEU A 53 9.95 1.23 21.12
C LEU A 53 9.68 1.11 19.61
N ALA A 54 9.80 2.21 18.88
CA ALA A 54 9.59 2.21 17.42
C ALA A 54 10.67 1.38 16.71
N CYS A 55 11.93 1.52 17.12
CA CYS A 55 13.04 0.72 16.59
C CYS A 55 12.86 -0.78 16.89
N ALA A 56 12.41 -1.12 18.11
CA ALA A 56 12.12 -2.51 18.48
C ALA A 56 10.99 -3.11 17.63
N ALA A 57 9.90 -2.34 17.41
CA ALA A 57 8.78 -2.75 16.55
C ALA A 57 9.23 -2.94 15.09
N GLY A 58 10.04 -2.01 14.56
CA GLY A 58 10.62 -2.12 13.21
C GLY A 58 11.49 -3.34 13.05
N LEU A 59 12.39 -3.61 13.99
CA LEU A 59 13.22 -4.82 13.98
C LEU A 59 12.39 -6.10 14.08
N ALA A 60 11.35 -6.13 14.90
CA ALA A 60 10.43 -7.26 15.00
C ALA A 60 9.71 -7.51 13.67
N THR A 61 9.23 -6.45 13.01
CA THR A 61 8.57 -6.51 11.70
C THR A 61 9.52 -7.08 10.64
N LEU A 62 10.75 -6.57 10.55
CA LEU A 62 11.73 -7.06 9.57
C LEU A 62 12.07 -8.55 9.79
N LYS A 63 12.19 -8.98 11.05
CA LYS A 63 12.39 -10.39 11.41
C LYS A 63 11.19 -11.25 11.00
N LEU A 64 9.96 -10.75 11.23
CA LEU A 64 8.73 -11.43 10.85
C LEU A 64 8.65 -11.61 9.34
N LEU A 65 8.84 -10.53 8.56
CA LEU A 65 8.80 -10.56 7.10
C LEU A 65 9.75 -11.61 6.53
N LYS A 66 10.95 -11.72 7.11
CA LYS A 66 11.94 -12.73 6.71
C LYS A 66 11.52 -14.14 7.14
N ARG A 67 11.11 -14.32 8.40
CA ARG A 67 10.71 -15.63 8.96
C ARG A 67 9.52 -16.24 8.21
N GLU A 68 8.53 -15.40 7.89
CA GLU A 68 7.30 -15.81 7.22
C GLU A 68 7.44 -15.86 5.69
N ASN A 69 8.63 -15.52 5.17
CA ASN A 69 8.91 -15.46 3.73
C ASN A 69 7.87 -14.60 2.94
N VAL A 70 7.48 -13.48 3.53
CA VAL A 70 6.34 -12.67 3.07
C VAL A 70 6.51 -12.18 1.63
N PHE A 71 7.73 -11.84 1.21
CA PHE A 71 7.97 -11.35 -0.15
C PHE A 71 7.71 -12.42 -1.23
N GLU A 72 8.04 -13.68 -0.94
CA GLU A 72 7.74 -14.78 -1.87
C GLU A 72 6.23 -15.08 -1.89
N LYS A 73 5.56 -15.07 -0.73
CA LYS A 73 4.09 -15.19 -0.67
C LYS A 73 3.39 -14.12 -1.50
N VAL A 74 3.85 -12.87 -1.47
CA VAL A 74 3.29 -11.80 -2.31
C VAL A 74 3.52 -12.05 -3.79
N LYS A 75 4.68 -12.61 -4.18
CA LYS A 75 4.93 -13.00 -5.58
C LYS A 75 3.99 -14.10 -6.05
N GLU A 76 3.66 -15.05 -5.17
CA GLU A 76 2.71 -16.14 -5.46
C GLU A 76 1.26 -15.60 -5.54
N MET A 77 0.89 -14.68 -4.66
CA MET A 77 -0.44 -14.05 -4.65
C MET A 77 -0.67 -13.08 -5.81
N ALA A 78 0.36 -12.39 -6.28
CA ALA A 78 0.24 -11.35 -7.30
C ALA A 78 -0.46 -11.80 -8.59
N PRO A 79 -0.10 -12.95 -9.23
CA PRO A 79 -0.78 -13.41 -10.42
C PRO A 79 -2.24 -13.83 -10.15
N ILE A 80 -2.56 -14.32 -8.94
CA ILE A 80 -3.92 -14.66 -8.55
C ILE A 80 -4.78 -13.40 -8.49
N LEU A 81 -4.29 -12.37 -7.81
CA LEU A 81 -4.98 -11.08 -7.75
C LEU A 81 -5.13 -10.47 -9.15
N GLU A 82 -4.08 -10.52 -9.98
CA GLU A 82 -4.10 -10.03 -11.35
C GLU A 82 -5.20 -10.70 -12.17
N GLU A 83 -5.22 -12.03 -12.21
CA GLU A 83 -6.24 -12.81 -12.94
C GLU A 83 -7.65 -12.40 -12.53
N LYS A 84 -7.90 -12.34 -11.21
CA LYS A 84 -9.23 -12.07 -10.68
C LYS A 84 -9.70 -10.64 -10.94
N VAL A 85 -8.87 -9.62 -10.70
CA VAL A 85 -9.28 -8.23 -10.95
C VAL A 85 -9.42 -7.94 -12.45
N HIS A 86 -8.55 -8.50 -13.29
CA HIS A 86 -8.70 -8.39 -14.75
C HIS A 86 -9.86 -9.21 -15.30
N GLY A 87 -10.31 -10.23 -14.58
CA GLY A 87 -11.56 -10.95 -14.85
C GLY A 87 -12.81 -10.06 -14.80
N LEU A 88 -12.74 -8.91 -14.13
CA LEU A 88 -13.79 -7.89 -14.14
C LEU A 88 -13.79 -7.04 -15.42
N GLN A 89 -12.81 -7.19 -16.31
CA GLN A 89 -12.72 -6.44 -17.55
C GLN A 89 -13.99 -6.60 -18.38
N GLY A 90 -14.56 -5.48 -18.84
CA GLY A 90 -15.85 -5.49 -19.56
C GLY A 90 -17.08 -5.39 -18.67
N SER A 91 -16.93 -5.44 -17.34
CA SER A 91 -18.03 -5.12 -16.43
C SER A 91 -18.46 -3.66 -16.58
N ARG A 92 -19.72 -3.42 -16.26
CA ARG A 92 -20.33 -2.08 -16.35
C ARG A 92 -19.48 -1.06 -15.59
N HIS A 93 -19.28 0.09 -16.18
CA HIS A 93 -18.57 1.25 -15.64
C HIS A 93 -17.04 1.17 -15.56
N ILE A 94 -16.40 0.03 -15.74
CA ILE A 94 -14.94 -0.08 -15.70
C ILE A 94 -14.33 0.62 -16.91
N GLN A 95 -13.35 1.50 -16.62
CA GLN A 95 -12.56 2.20 -17.63
C GLN A 95 -11.15 1.63 -17.74
N ASP A 96 -10.53 1.29 -16.60
CA ASP A 96 -9.16 0.79 -16.55
C ASP A 96 -8.96 -0.10 -15.31
N ILE A 97 -8.14 -1.14 -15.46
CA ILE A 97 -7.69 -2.01 -14.36
C ILE A 97 -6.17 -2.08 -14.40
N ARG A 98 -5.54 -1.87 -13.27
CA ARG A 98 -4.09 -2.00 -13.10
C ARG A 98 -3.76 -2.62 -11.75
N ASN A 99 -2.67 -3.38 -11.69
CA ASN A 99 -2.22 -4.05 -10.47
C ASN A 99 -0.70 -4.06 -10.35
N TYR A 100 -0.24 -4.24 -9.13
CA TYR A 100 1.15 -4.52 -8.82
C TYR A 100 1.26 -5.21 -7.46
N GLY A 101 1.85 -6.42 -7.42
CA GLY A 101 1.96 -7.21 -6.20
C GLY A 101 0.59 -7.47 -5.57
N SER A 102 0.41 -7.07 -4.30
CA SER A 102 -0.84 -7.21 -3.54
C SER A 102 -1.81 -6.04 -3.71
N ALA A 103 -1.55 -5.14 -4.63
CA ALA A 103 -2.36 -3.95 -4.84
C ALA A 103 -3.00 -3.93 -6.22
N ALA A 104 -4.23 -3.39 -6.31
CA ALA A 104 -4.90 -3.14 -7.58
C ALA A 104 -5.69 -1.83 -7.54
N GLY A 105 -5.86 -1.23 -8.71
CA GLY A 105 -6.71 -0.07 -8.93
C GLY A 105 -7.69 -0.33 -10.06
N ILE A 106 -8.97 -0.10 -9.81
CA ILE A 106 -10.05 -0.23 -10.77
C ILE A 106 -10.64 1.16 -10.98
N THR A 107 -10.35 1.76 -12.11
CA THR A 107 -10.87 3.09 -12.47
C THR A 107 -12.23 2.96 -13.12
N LEU A 108 -13.19 3.71 -12.63
CA LEU A 108 -14.56 3.74 -13.12
C LEU A 108 -14.81 4.99 -13.96
N LYS A 109 -15.73 4.92 -14.90
CA LYS A 109 -16.22 6.08 -15.63
C LYS A 109 -16.95 7.02 -14.67
N SER A 110 -16.56 8.28 -14.62
CA SER A 110 -17.24 9.29 -13.79
C SER A 110 -18.69 9.49 -14.23
N TYR A 111 -19.53 9.94 -13.30
CA TYR A 111 -20.76 10.64 -13.68
C TYR A 111 -20.42 12.04 -14.19
N ASP A 112 -21.21 12.54 -15.14
CA ASP A 112 -21.03 13.90 -15.65
C ASP A 112 -21.21 14.93 -14.53
N GLY A 113 -20.17 15.72 -14.27
CA GLY A 113 -20.16 16.74 -13.24
C GLY A 113 -20.02 16.24 -11.79
N GLU A 114 -19.95 14.92 -11.55
CA GLU A 114 -19.87 14.34 -10.20
C GLU A 114 -18.67 13.36 -10.08
N PRO A 115 -17.44 13.84 -10.11
CA PRO A 115 -16.26 13.00 -9.98
C PRO A 115 -16.25 12.27 -8.63
N ALA A 116 -15.67 11.07 -8.59
CA ALA A 116 -15.57 10.19 -7.41
C ALA A 116 -16.90 9.65 -6.86
N LYS A 117 -18.05 10.04 -7.36
CA LYS A 117 -19.35 9.59 -6.86
C LYS A 117 -19.58 8.10 -7.14
N ARG A 118 -19.33 7.64 -8.37
CA ARG A 118 -19.54 6.23 -8.73
C ARG A 118 -18.67 5.27 -7.91
N PRO A 119 -17.35 5.51 -7.71
CA PRO A 119 -16.55 4.67 -6.81
C PRO A 119 -17.01 4.74 -5.35
N TYR A 120 -17.53 5.88 -4.89
CA TYR A 120 -18.14 5.98 -3.58
C TYR A 120 -19.36 5.04 -3.45
N GLU A 121 -20.28 5.08 -4.40
CA GLU A 121 -21.48 4.23 -4.39
C GLU A 121 -21.09 2.74 -4.44
N ALA A 122 -20.15 2.36 -5.33
CA ALA A 122 -19.64 1.00 -5.39
C ALA A 122 -18.97 0.56 -4.08
N ALA A 123 -18.18 1.43 -3.46
CA ALA A 123 -17.54 1.16 -2.18
C ALA A 123 -18.57 0.98 -1.04
N MET A 124 -19.65 1.76 -1.04
CA MET A 124 -20.74 1.59 -0.07
C MET A 124 -21.48 0.27 -0.28
N LYS A 125 -21.70 -0.17 -1.53
CA LYS A 125 -22.26 -1.48 -1.82
C LYS A 125 -21.34 -2.62 -1.35
N CYS A 126 -20.04 -2.48 -1.55
CA CYS A 126 -19.06 -3.42 -0.98
C CYS A 126 -19.13 -3.45 0.56
N TRP A 127 -19.30 -2.29 1.19
CA TRP A 127 -19.44 -2.19 2.65
C TRP A 127 -20.69 -2.93 3.16
N GLU A 128 -21.84 -2.79 2.48
CA GLU A 128 -23.07 -3.53 2.78
C GLU A 128 -22.86 -5.06 2.70
N LYS A 129 -21.93 -5.50 1.84
CA LYS A 129 -21.53 -6.91 1.67
C LYS A 129 -20.44 -7.36 2.65
N GLY A 130 -19.97 -6.47 3.54
CA GLY A 130 -18.97 -6.77 4.55
C GLY A 130 -17.52 -6.52 4.11
N PHE A 131 -17.29 -5.84 2.98
CA PHE A 131 -15.96 -5.55 2.45
C PHE A 131 -15.65 -4.05 2.48
N TYR A 132 -14.54 -3.68 3.11
CA TYR A 132 -14.02 -2.34 3.01
C TYR A 132 -13.16 -2.18 1.76
N VAL A 133 -13.67 -1.46 0.79
CA VAL A 133 -12.95 -1.07 -0.42
C VAL A 133 -12.70 0.43 -0.39
N ARG A 134 -11.43 0.83 -0.43
CA ARG A 134 -11.05 2.24 -0.48
C ARG A 134 -11.33 2.79 -1.87
N TYR A 135 -11.71 4.06 -1.96
CA TYR A 135 -11.79 4.81 -3.21
C TYR A 135 -10.99 6.12 -3.12
N GLY A 136 -10.57 6.63 -4.27
CA GLY A 136 -9.88 7.92 -4.40
C GLY A 136 -9.96 8.41 -5.84
N GLY A 137 -10.50 9.62 -6.04
CA GLY A 137 -10.92 10.03 -7.38
C GLY A 137 -11.89 8.99 -7.94
N ASP A 138 -11.78 8.68 -9.21
CA ASP A 138 -12.65 7.70 -9.89
C ASP A 138 -12.13 6.25 -9.79
N THR A 139 -11.29 5.93 -8.80
CA THR A 139 -10.65 4.62 -8.69
C THR A 139 -10.99 3.93 -7.37
N LEU A 140 -11.47 2.68 -7.45
CA LEU A 140 -11.47 1.73 -6.34
C LEU A 140 -10.04 1.22 -6.13
N GLN A 141 -9.60 1.17 -4.87
CA GLN A 141 -8.22 0.85 -4.50
C GLN A 141 -8.22 -0.39 -3.60
N LEU A 142 -7.56 -1.43 -4.06
CA LEU A 142 -7.29 -2.63 -3.28
C LEU A 142 -5.84 -2.62 -2.79
N GLY A 143 -5.66 -2.94 -1.53
CA GLY A 143 -4.35 -3.20 -0.92
C GLY A 143 -4.54 -4.36 0.04
N LEU A 144 -4.33 -5.56 -0.45
CA LEU A 144 -4.63 -6.78 0.30
C LEU A 144 -3.57 -7.03 1.36
N PRO A 145 -3.96 -7.52 2.56
CA PRO A 145 -3.03 -8.06 3.53
C PRO A 145 -2.19 -9.18 2.90
N PHE A 146 -0.91 -9.27 3.27
CA PHE A 146 -0.01 -10.31 2.77
C PHE A 146 -0.40 -11.74 3.21
N SER A 147 -1.33 -11.84 4.16
CA SER A 147 -1.89 -13.10 4.64
C SER A 147 -3.19 -13.51 3.96
N SER A 148 -3.65 -12.74 2.97
CA SER A 148 -4.90 -13.03 2.26
C SER A 148 -4.81 -14.37 1.55
N THR A 149 -5.89 -15.14 1.67
CA THR A 149 -6.07 -16.41 0.97
C THR A 149 -6.75 -16.19 -0.41
N ASP A 150 -6.62 -17.15 -1.30
CA ASP A 150 -7.27 -17.12 -2.63
C ASP A 150 -8.78 -16.93 -2.51
N SER A 151 -9.40 -17.59 -1.52
CA SER A 151 -10.84 -17.47 -1.25
C SER A 151 -11.26 -16.07 -0.79
N GLU A 152 -10.40 -15.39 0.00
CA GLU A 152 -10.65 -14.01 0.42
C GLU A 152 -10.47 -13.03 -0.75
N ILE A 153 -9.51 -13.30 -1.63
CA ILE A 153 -9.32 -12.54 -2.87
C ILE A 153 -10.53 -12.69 -3.78
N ASP A 154 -11.01 -13.92 -3.97
CA ASP A 154 -12.25 -14.20 -4.73
C ASP A 154 -13.43 -13.44 -4.15
N SER A 155 -13.61 -13.51 -2.85
CA SER A 155 -14.76 -12.93 -2.18
C SER A 155 -14.82 -11.40 -2.35
N ILE A 156 -13.69 -10.70 -2.17
CA ILE A 156 -13.67 -9.24 -2.34
C ILE A 156 -13.82 -8.82 -3.81
N VAL A 157 -13.21 -9.55 -4.74
CA VAL A 157 -13.31 -9.23 -6.18
C VAL A 157 -14.75 -9.48 -6.68
N ASN A 158 -15.37 -10.58 -6.26
CA ASN A 158 -16.78 -10.88 -6.58
C ASN A 158 -17.70 -9.80 -6.00
N ALA A 159 -17.49 -9.38 -4.74
CA ALA A 159 -18.27 -8.31 -4.13
C ALA A 159 -18.16 -6.99 -4.91
N ILE A 160 -16.98 -6.67 -5.45
CA ILE A 160 -16.81 -5.50 -6.33
C ILE A 160 -17.61 -5.67 -7.62
N GLY A 161 -17.50 -6.82 -8.30
CA GLY A 161 -18.25 -7.10 -9.53
C GLY A 161 -19.76 -6.98 -9.36
N GLU A 162 -20.30 -7.58 -8.29
CA GLU A 162 -21.70 -7.47 -7.92
C GLU A 162 -22.10 -6.01 -7.65
N SER A 163 -21.30 -5.30 -6.84
CA SER A 163 -21.56 -3.90 -6.48
C SER A 163 -21.61 -2.99 -7.70
N LEU A 164 -20.74 -3.24 -8.70
CA LEU A 164 -20.75 -2.49 -9.97
C LEU A 164 -22.01 -2.77 -10.80
N SER A 165 -22.65 -3.92 -10.64
CA SER A 165 -23.91 -4.24 -11.32
C SER A 165 -25.13 -3.59 -10.65
N GLU A 166 -25.03 -3.20 -9.39
CA GLU A 166 -26.11 -2.62 -8.58
C GLU A 166 -26.17 -1.08 -8.61
N ILE A 167 -25.19 -0.44 -9.23
CA ILE A 167 -25.12 1.03 -9.37
C ILE A 167 -25.41 1.47 -10.81
N ASP A 168 -25.79 2.75 -10.99
CA ASP A 168 -26.09 3.38 -12.30
C ASP A 168 -24.85 3.76 -13.10
#